data_425910c6d48f50f96071232eb70bf8f7
#
_entry.id   425910c6d48f50f96071232eb70bf8f7
#
_cell.length_a   1.000
_cell.length_b   1.000
_cell.length_c   1.000
_cell.angle_alpha   90.00
_cell.angle_beta   90.00
_cell.angle_gamma   90.00
#
_symmetry.space_group_name_H-M   'P 1'
#
loop_
_entity.id
_entity.type
_entity.pdbx_description
1 polymer ?
#
loop_
_entity_poly.entity_id
_entity_poly.type
_entity_poly.pdbx_seq_one_letter_code
_entity_poly.pdbx_strand_id
1 'polypeptide(L)'
;MYKRQVEYGGELRCVQVDADGIHEVEIHNDVFKAPEIQEEQTVTTSSVADVIISLRGNRYIQEKTFGNISSFNFTSKAFNDRVWDEQTTKARGLYIDTFKGRVAARAYDKFFNINERPETKFDMLQNKLQFPVTAYVKENGFLGLVSYDEYNDDLLIASKSTIEGPFAGWLKDMIYEKVTPENIENMKRFAKDNNVTFVFECVDMKHDPHIIEYPESNLYLLDIVYNQINYAKYDYDAMCDTAHRFGLTPKKKACELATWQEFYDWYYDILEDDYEYNGRVIEGFVIEDSTGYMTKIKLAYYNFWKFMRTISHEAIRNGYIKKTSALTTPLANEYYAWVRKLHDTEDPANVPRDICTLRRWFYNDMKQAEGDSLI
;
A
#
# COMPACT_ATOMS: atom_id res chain seq x y z
N MET A 1 16.82 -27.86 18.63
CA MET A 1 18.02 -27.04 18.39
C MET A 1 17.73 -25.67 18.92
N TYR A 2 18.34 -25.24 20.02
CA TYR A 2 18.14 -23.88 20.58
C TYR A 2 19.36 -23.05 20.22
N LYS A 3 19.15 -21.95 19.49
CA LYS A 3 20.17 -20.92 19.28
C LYS A 3 19.98 -19.83 20.34
N ARG A 4 20.95 -19.58 21.17
CA ARG A 4 20.97 -18.46 22.11
C ARG A 4 22.00 -17.46 21.65
N GLN A 5 21.59 -16.23 21.54
CA GLN A 5 22.45 -15.09 21.23
C GLN A 5 23.01 -14.52 22.53
N VAL A 6 24.32 -14.35 22.64
CA VAL A 6 24.98 -13.79 23.82
C VAL A 6 25.87 -12.64 23.34
N GLU A 7 25.65 -11.47 23.89
CA GLU A 7 26.48 -10.28 23.64
C GLU A 7 27.67 -10.27 24.59
N TYR A 8 28.89 -10.20 24.05
CA TYR A 8 30.12 -10.05 24.83
C TYR A 8 31.00 -9.01 24.14
N GLY A 9 31.28 -7.91 24.84
CA GLY A 9 32.29 -6.91 24.41
C GLY A 9 32.00 -6.20 23.08
N GLY A 10 30.73 -6.07 22.68
CA GLY A 10 30.35 -5.36 21.46
C GLY A 10 30.40 -6.23 20.17
N GLU A 11 30.75 -7.49 20.27
CA GLU A 11 30.65 -8.46 19.16
C GLU A 11 29.52 -9.45 19.40
N LEU A 12 28.67 -9.65 18.39
CA LEU A 12 27.61 -10.67 18.42
C LEU A 12 28.25 -12.03 18.17
N ARG A 13 28.20 -12.93 19.16
CA ARG A 13 28.63 -14.31 19.03
C ARG A 13 27.42 -15.24 19.12
N CYS A 14 27.29 -16.13 18.15
CA CYS A 14 26.30 -17.21 18.20
C CYS A 14 26.95 -18.52 18.57
N VAL A 15 26.31 -19.27 19.47
CA VAL A 15 26.71 -20.64 19.83
C VAL A 15 25.64 -21.61 19.40
N GLN A 16 26.05 -22.67 18.74
CA GLN A 16 25.20 -23.82 18.44
C GLN A 16 25.46 -24.91 19.51
N VAL A 17 24.35 -25.40 20.11
CA VAL A 17 24.43 -26.49 21.08
C VAL A 17 23.77 -27.72 20.44
N ASP A 18 24.52 -28.78 20.31
CA ASP A 18 24.05 -30.11 19.84
C ASP A 18 24.50 -31.24 20.80
N ALA A 19 24.31 -32.47 20.39
CA ALA A 19 24.65 -33.66 21.22
C ALA A 19 26.15 -33.79 21.46
N ASP A 20 27.00 -33.14 20.65
CA ASP A 20 28.45 -33.23 20.73
C ASP A 20 29.08 -32.05 21.50
N GLY A 21 28.27 -31.06 21.90
CA GLY A 21 28.74 -29.96 22.75
C GLY A 21 28.28 -28.56 22.33
N ILE A 22 29.04 -27.57 22.80
CA ILE A 22 28.83 -26.16 22.49
C ILE A 22 29.86 -25.73 21.46
N HIS A 23 29.39 -25.27 20.29
CA HIS A 23 30.25 -24.80 19.19
C HIS A 23 30.03 -23.32 18.95
N GLU A 24 31.11 -22.55 18.88
CA GLU A 24 31.06 -21.13 18.48
C GLU A 24 30.84 -21.07 16.96
N VAL A 25 29.81 -20.36 16.52
CA VAL A 25 29.49 -20.16 15.11
C VAL A 25 29.82 -18.72 14.75
N GLU A 26 30.81 -18.51 13.91
CA GLU A 26 31.04 -17.18 13.31
C GLU A 26 29.85 -16.84 12.43
N ILE A 27 29.12 -15.80 12.81
CA ILE A 27 28.14 -15.18 11.94
C ILE A 27 28.91 -14.16 11.12
N HIS A 28 29.15 -14.49 9.86
CA HIS A 28 29.55 -13.45 8.92
C HIS A 28 28.38 -12.48 8.77
N ASN A 29 28.68 -11.19 8.92
CA ASN A 29 27.73 -10.08 8.78
C ASN A 29 27.17 -9.94 7.33
N ASP A 30 27.40 -10.92 6.47
CA ASP A 30 27.00 -10.93 5.06
C ASP A 30 25.48 -10.95 4.87
N VAL A 31 24.72 -11.33 5.91
CA VAL A 31 23.23 -11.30 5.89
C VAL A 31 22.66 -9.87 5.89
N PHE A 32 23.49 -8.86 6.19
CA PHE A 32 23.06 -7.45 6.28
C PHE A 32 23.80 -6.50 5.35
N LYS A 33 24.63 -7.02 4.46
CA LYS A 33 25.11 -6.20 3.35
C LYS A 33 23.95 -5.99 2.39
N ALA A 34 23.68 -4.71 2.08
CA ALA A 34 22.86 -4.40 0.92
C ALA A 34 23.38 -5.23 -0.25
N PRO A 35 22.50 -5.83 -1.07
CA PRO A 35 22.93 -6.57 -2.23
C PRO A 35 23.91 -5.71 -3.01
N GLU A 36 25.11 -6.21 -3.27
CA GLU A 36 26.07 -5.55 -4.14
C GLU A 36 25.36 -5.34 -5.47
N ILE A 37 25.08 -4.08 -5.78
CA ILE A 37 24.54 -3.70 -7.08
C ILE A 37 25.64 -4.10 -8.06
N GLN A 38 25.40 -5.16 -8.83
CA GLN A 38 26.29 -5.51 -9.93
C GLN A 38 26.33 -4.30 -10.87
N GLU A 39 27.47 -3.62 -10.88
CA GLU A 39 27.79 -2.59 -11.86
C GLU A 39 27.94 -3.24 -13.23
N GLU A 40 26.82 -3.49 -13.90
CA GLU A 40 26.81 -3.70 -15.35
C GLU A 40 25.50 -3.21 -15.94
N GLN A 41 25.48 -1.92 -16.19
CA GLN A 41 24.94 -1.28 -17.37
C GLN A 41 25.16 0.23 -17.17
N THR A 42 25.94 0.86 -18.03
CA THR A 42 26.07 2.31 -18.16
C THR A 42 24.73 2.91 -18.62
N VAL A 43 23.74 2.90 -17.72
CA VAL A 43 22.63 3.82 -17.79
C VAL A 43 23.19 5.13 -17.26
N THR A 44 23.22 6.15 -18.10
CA THR A 44 23.47 7.53 -17.67
C THR A 44 22.50 7.86 -16.55
N THR A 45 22.93 7.70 -15.31
CA THR A 45 22.14 8.04 -14.12
C THR A 45 21.98 9.54 -14.12
N SER A 46 20.81 10.02 -14.54
CA SER A 46 20.43 11.42 -14.37
C SER A 46 20.65 11.78 -12.93
N SER A 47 21.38 12.86 -12.66
CA SER A 47 21.58 13.32 -11.29
C SER A 47 20.23 13.62 -10.64
N VAL A 48 20.15 13.56 -9.30
CA VAL A 48 18.89 13.95 -8.59
C VAL A 48 18.47 15.37 -8.99
N ALA A 49 19.43 16.26 -9.29
CA ALA A 49 19.16 17.62 -9.76
C ALA A 49 18.46 17.61 -11.13
N ASP A 50 18.88 16.77 -12.07
CA ASP A 50 18.24 16.65 -13.39
C ASP A 50 16.82 16.11 -13.25
N VAL A 51 16.61 15.17 -12.35
CA VAL A 51 15.27 14.64 -12.02
C VAL A 51 14.39 15.73 -11.45
N ILE A 52 14.86 16.55 -10.50
CA ILE A 52 14.09 17.67 -9.94
C ILE A 52 13.69 18.64 -11.04
N ILE A 53 14.61 19.03 -11.93
CA ILE A 53 14.32 19.94 -13.04
C ILE A 53 13.26 19.34 -13.96
N SER A 54 13.39 18.07 -14.28
CA SER A 54 12.45 17.33 -15.13
C SER A 54 11.05 17.26 -14.50
N LEU A 55 10.95 16.91 -13.20
CA LEU A 55 9.69 16.85 -12.47
C LEU A 55 9.00 18.23 -12.39
N ARG A 56 9.76 19.29 -12.13
CA ARG A 56 9.25 20.68 -12.10
C ARG A 56 8.77 21.17 -13.45
N GLY A 57 9.40 20.74 -14.53
CA GLY A 57 8.99 21.06 -15.91
C GLY A 57 7.72 20.33 -16.38
N ASN A 58 7.26 19.32 -15.65
CA ASN A 58 6.14 18.49 -16.07
C ASN A 58 4.79 19.00 -15.49
N ARG A 59 3.89 19.51 -16.35
CA ARG A 59 2.56 20.03 -15.97
C ARG A 59 1.64 19.01 -15.29
N TYR A 60 1.97 17.74 -15.35
CA TYR A 60 1.22 16.65 -14.74
C TYR A 60 1.74 16.26 -13.35
N ILE A 61 2.76 16.97 -12.87
CA ILE A 61 3.35 16.76 -11.56
C ILE A 61 3.16 17.98 -10.71
N GLN A 62 2.78 17.77 -9.46
CA GLN A 62 2.66 18.79 -8.43
C GLN A 62 3.79 18.63 -7.43
N GLU A 63 4.51 19.70 -7.15
CA GLU A 63 5.45 19.81 -6.04
C GLU A 63 4.75 20.49 -4.84
N LYS A 64 5.01 19.96 -3.64
CA LYS A 64 4.69 20.62 -2.38
C LYS A 64 5.97 20.69 -1.55
N THR A 65 6.32 21.87 -1.07
CA THR A 65 7.58 22.11 -0.35
C THR A 65 7.35 22.24 1.15
N PHE A 66 8.18 21.60 1.92
CA PHE A 66 8.19 21.58 3.39
C PHE A 66 9.64 21.84 3.85
N GLY A 67 10.00 23.11 4.02
CA GLY A 67 11.38 23.47 4.26
C GLY A 67 12.30 23.04 3.11
N ASN A 68 13.26 22.17 3.38
CA ASN A 68 14.22 21.65 2.40
C ASN A 68 13.71 20.40 1.65
N ILE A 69 12.60 19.81 2.10
CA ILE A 69 12.04 18.60 1.52
C ILE A 69 10.85 18.98 0.63
N SER A 70 10.85 18.50 -0.61
CA SER A 70 9.72 18.62 -1.53
C SER A 70 9.12 17.25 -1.83
N SER A 71 7.79 17.19 -1.83
CA SER A 71 7.00 16.04 -2.26
C SER A 71 6.59 16.23 -3.71
N PHE A 72 6.86 15.23 -4.56
CA PHE A 72 6.45 15.20 -5.96
C PHE A 72 5.37 14.15 -6.18
N ASN A 73 4.23 14.58 -6.73
CA ASN A 73 3.10 13.69 -7.01
C ASN A 73 2.44 14.01 -8.33
N PHE A 74 1.95 13.00 -9.03
CA PHE A 74 1.12 13.22 -10.21
C PHE A 74 -0.19 13.92 -9.83
N THR A 75 -0.66 14.80 -10.70
CA THR A 75 -1.90 15.55 -10.52
C THR A 75 -3.15 14.72 -10.86
N SER A 76 -4.33 15.18 -10.42
CA SER A 76 -5.61 14.63 -10.88
C SER A 76 -5.75 14.71 -12.40
N LYS A 77 -5.12 15.73 -13.03
CA LYS A 77 -5.11 15.89 -14.48
C LYS A 77 -4.35 14.76 -15.16
N ALA A 78 -3.18 14.35 -14.63
CA ALA A 78 -2.44 13.19 -15.15
C ALA A 78 -3.30 11.92 -15.14
N PHE A 79 -4.05 11.73 -14.05
CA PHE A 79 -4.96 10.59 -13.90
C PHE A 79 -6.12 10.63 -14.90
N ASN A 80 -6.77 11.77 -15.07
CA ASN A 80 -7.91 11.95 -15.98
C ASN A 80 -7.49 11.85 -17.45
N ASP A 81 -6.37 12.45 -17.81
CA ASP A 81 -5.80 12.42 -19.16
C ASP A 81 -5.08 11.10 -19.47
N ARG A 82 -4.93 10.22 -18.45
CA ARG A 82 -4.21 8.92 -18.54
C ARG A 82 -2.76 9.05 -19.02
N VAL A 83 -2.10 10.12 -18.61
CA VAL A 83 -0.70 10.38 -18.96
C VAL A 83 0.22 9.71 -17.94
N TRP A 84 0.79 8.58 -18.37
CA TRP A 84 1.67 7.75 -17.54
C TRP A 84 2.97 7.49 -18.29
N ASP A 85 3.95 8.27 -17.97
CA ASP A 85 5.34 8.16 -18.41
C ASP A 85 6.25 7.85 -17.20
N GLU A 86 7.55 7.79 -17.44
CA GLU A 86 8.52 7.53 -16.39
C GLU A 86 8.43 8.54 -15.24
N GLN A 87 8.21 9.82 -15.54
CA GLN A 87 8.14 10.87 -14.52
C GLN A 87 6.85 10.78 -13.70
N THR A 88 5.70 10.66 -14.36
CA THR A 88 4.40 10.62 -13.69
C THR A 88 4.20 9.33 -12.89
N THR A 89 4.82 8.23 -13.28
CA THR A 89 4.80 6.98 -12.50
C THR A 89 5.69 7.04 -11.28
N LYS A 90 6.88 7.67 -11.37
CA LYS A 90 7.78 7.90 -10.23
C LYS A 90 7.24 8.93 -9.24
N ALA A 91 6.46 9.91 -9.72
CA ALA A 91 5.89 10.97 -8.88
C ALA A 91 4.71 10.47 -8.03
N ARG A 92 4.99 9.56 -7.09
CA ARG A 92 4.02 9.00 -6.15
C ARG A 92 4.72 8.63 -4.84
N GLY A 93 4.50 9.42 -3.79
CA GLY A 93 5.20 9.23 -2.52
C GLY A 93 6.71 9.41 -2.69
N LEU A 94 7.11 10.34 -3.54
CA LEU A 94 8.51 10.70 -3.76
C LEU A 94 8.79 12.02 -3.06
N TYR A 95 9.68 11.96 -2.08
CA TYR A 95 10.15 13.10 -1.30
C TYR A 95 11.64 13.30 -1.55
N ILE A 96 12.01 14.51 -1.95
CA ILE A 96 13.39 14.87 -2.26
C ILE A 96 13.81 16.03 -1.37
N ASP A 97 14.95 15.86 -0.72
CA ASP A 97 15.69 16.97 -0.12
C ASP A 97 16.33 17.77 -1.26
N THR A 98 15.69 18.87 -1.63
CA THR A 98 16.09 19.68 -2.79
C THR A 98 17.33 20.53 -2.49
N PHE A 99 17.66 20.72 -1.21
CA PHE A 99 18.88 21.41 -0.80
C PHE A 99 20.10 20.49 -0.90
N LYS A 100 19.99 19.25 -0.43
CA LYS A 100 21.08 18.26 -0.48
C LYS A 100 21.11 17.44 -1.77
N GLY A 101 20.08 17.54 -2.61
CA GLY A 101 19.99 16.80 -3.86
C GLY A 101 19.90 15.28 -3.66
N ARG A 102 19.08 14.82 -2.70
CA ARG A 102 18.90 13.39 -2.39
C ARG A 102 17.45 13.03 -2.15
N VAL A 103 17.10 11.77 -2.33
CA VAL A 103 15.77 11.25 -1.95
C VAL A 103 15.72 11.15 -0.43
N ALA A 104 14.71 11.79 0.17
CA ALA A 104 14.48 11.78 1.62
C ALA A 104 13.52 10.67 2.05
N ALA A 105 12.51 10.38 1.23
CA ALA A 105 11.61 9.24 1.39
C ALA A 105 11.01 8.84 0.05
N ARG A 106 10.69 7.57 -0.10
CA ARG A 106 10.15 7.03 -1.34
C ARG A 106 9.19 5.88 -1.11
N ALA A 107 8.09 5.85 -1.92
CA ALA A 107 7.21 4.69 -2.07
C ALA A 107 7.49 3.96 -3.40
N TYR A 108 6.52 3.13 -3.80
CA TYR A 108 6.50 2.47 -5.11
C TYR A 108 6.31 3.46 -6.25
N ASP A 109 6.90 3.18 -7.39
CA ASP A 109 6.42 3.70 -8.65
C ASP A 109 4.97 3.28 -8.86
N LYS A 110 4.18 4.11 -9.57
CA LYS A 110 2.79 3.76 -9.81
C LYS A 110 2.70 2.52 -10.69
N PHE A 111 2.03 1.48 -10.19
CA PHE A 111 1.64 0.30 -10.94
C PHE A 111 0.11 0.21 -11.10
N PHE A 112 -0.35 -0.57 -12.07
CA PHE A 112 -1.71 -0.51 -12.60
C PHE A 112 -2.46 -1.82 -12.36
N ASN A 113 -3.80 -1.76 -12.41
CA ASN A 113 -4.59 -2.98 -12.38
C ASN A 113 -4.41 -3.76 -13.69
N ILE A 114 -4.61 -5.07 -13.62
CA ILE A 114 -4.80 -5.88 -14.81
C ILE A 114 -5.96 -5.26 -15.61
N ASN A 115 -5.81 -5.19 -16.92
CA ASN A 115 -6.73 -4.58 -17.88
C ASN A 115 -6.89 -3.03 -17.78
N GLU A 116 -6.13 -2.34 -16.93
CA GLU A 116 -6.21 -0.86 -16.83
C GLU A 116 -5.49 -0.16 -17.99
N ARG A 117 -4.43 -0.77 -18.52
CA ARG A 117 -3.58 -0.21 -19.57
C ARG A 117 -3.31 -1.23 -20.67
N PRO A 118 -2.87 -0.78 -21.87
CA PRO A 118 -2.51 -1.72 -22.94
C PRO A 118 -1.50 -2.77 -22.49
N GLU A 119 -0.44 -2.33 -21.77
CA GLU A 119 0.64 -3.20 -21.29
C GLU A 119 0.26 -4.07 -20.09
N THR A 120 -0.88 -3.84 -19.45
CA THR A 120 -1.43 -4.65 -18.36
C THR A 120 -2.67 -5.45 -18.77
N LYS A 121 -3.01 -5.49 -20.06
CA LYS A 121 -4.05 -6.40 -20.54
C LYS A 121 -3.67 -7.83 -20.20
N PHE A 122 -4.66 -8.61 -19.78
CA PHE A 122 -4.44 -9.98 -19.32
C PHE A 122 -3.66 -10.81 -20.34
N ASP A 123 -4.07 -10.75 -21.62
CA ASP A 123 -3.38 -11.47 -22.71
C ASP A 123 -1.93 -11.03 -22.89
N MET A 124 -1.61 -9.77 -22.62
CA MET A 124 -0.24 -9.25 -22.73
C MET A 124 0.66 -9.71 -21.58
N LEU A 125 0.06 -10.00 -20.41
CA LEU A 125 0.79 -10.44 -19.23
C LEU A 125 1.44 -11.82 -19.43
N GLN A 126 0.88 -12.67 -20.27
CA GLN A 126 1.46 -13.97 -20.60
C GLN A 126 2.91 -13.88 -21.12
N ASN A 127 3.19 -12.84 -21.90
CA ASN A 127 4.51 -12.62 -22.46
C ASN A 127 5.40 -11.68 -21.63
N LYS A 128 4.82 -11.05 -20.60
CA LYS A 128 5.49 -10.03 -19.81
C LYS A 128 5.95 -10.56 -18.45
N LEU A 129 5.10 -11.33 -17.78
CA LEU A 129 5.41 -11.83 -16.43
C LEU A 129 6.53 -12.86 -16.46
N GLN A 130 7.48 -12.68 -15.57
CA GLN A 130 8.56 -13.63 -15.33
C GLN A 130 8.23 -14.48 -14.10
N PHE A 131 8.07 -15.77 -14.32
CA PHE A 131 7.67 -16.70 -13.26
C PHE A 131 8.85 -17.17 -12.40
N PRO A 132 8.65 -17.53 -11.11
CA PRO A 132 7.37 -17.52 -10.40
C PRO A 132 6.84 -16.10 -10.15
N VAL A 133 5.52 -15.97 -10.01
CA VAL A 133 4.89 -14.75 -9.54
C VAL A 133 4.32 -14.98 -8.14
N THR A 134 4.39 -13.95 -7.31
CA THR A 134 3.82 -13.97 -5.96
C THR A 134 2.60 -13.06 -5.89
N ALA A 135 1.50 -13.56 -5.34
CA ALA A 135 0.33 -12.79 -5.00
C ALA A 135 0.39 -12.38 -3.51
N TYR A 136 0.33 -11.09 -3.25
CA TYR A 136 0.23 -10.53 -1.89
C TYR A 136 -1.18 -9.99 -1.65
N VAL A 137 -1.72 -10.23 -0.46
CA VAL A 137 -3.00 -9.63 -0.06
C VAL A 137 -2.88 -8.12 -0.12
N LYS A 138 -3.80 -7.50 -0.83
CA LYS A 138 -3.91 -6.05 -0.87
C LYS A 138 -4.83 -5.57 0.23
N GLU A 139 -4.24 -5.03 1.28
CA GLU A 139 -4.98 -4.37 2.34
C GLU A 139 -5.60 -3.05 1.85
N ASN A 140 -6.62 -2.54 2.54
CA ASN A 140 -7.41 -1.39 2.10
C ASN A 140 -7.34 -0.24 3.11
N GLY A 141 -6.36 0.60 2.96
CA GLY A 141 -6.10 1.78 3.77
C GLY A 141 -5.50 2.92 2.95
N PHE A 142 -4.69 3.75 3.58
CA PHE A 142 -3.92 4.80 2.91
C PHE A 142 -2.42 4.53 2.99
N LEU A 143 -1.68 5.09 2.04
CA LEU A 143 -0.23 4.94 1.96
C LEU A 143 0.46 5.79 3.04
N GLY A 144 1.26 5.14 3.87
CA GLY A 144 2.15 5.74 4.84
C GLY A 144 3.62 5.50 4.52
N LEU A 145 4.46 6.46 4.84
CA LEU A 145 5.91 6.42 4.63
C LEU A 145 6.61 6.84 5.92
N VAL A 146 7.60 6.07 6.32
CA VAL A 146 8.44 6.40 7.47
C VAL A 146 9.90 6.26 7.07
N SER A 147 10.65 7.36 7.13
CA SER A 147 12.07 7.42 6.81
C SER A 147 12.81 8.18 7.89
N TYR A 148 14.05 8.60 7.66
CA TYR A 148 14.84 9.39 8.58
C TYR A 148 14.84 10.88 8.21
N ASP A 149 14.50 11.72 9.18
CA ASP A 149 14.62 13.18 9.09
C ASP A 149 15.97 13.63 9.68
N GLU A 150 16.90 13.93 8.80
CA GLU A 150 18.25 14.36 9.19
C GLU A 150 18.26 15.74 9.86
N TYR A 151 17.28 16.60 9.58
CA TYR A 151 17.25 17.96 10.13
C TYR A 151 16.81 17.98 11.59
N ASN A 152 15.94 17.04 11.97
CA ASN A 152 15.41 16.94 13.32
C ASN A 152 15.98 15.75 14.11
N ASP A 153 16.82 14.91 13.50
CA ASP A 153 17.29 13.62 14.03
C ASP A 153 16.11 12.77 14.54
N ASP A 154 15.05 12.67 13.73
CA ASP A 154 13.81 11.99 14.06
C ASP A 154 13.28 11.19 12.86
N LEU A 155 12.11 10.56 13.01
CA LEU A 155 11.40 9.94 11.90
C LEU A 155 10.77 11.00 10.99
N LEU A 156 11.01 10.88 9.68
CA LEU A 156 10.25 11.56 8.65
C LEU A 156 8.97 10.76 8.38
N ILE A 157 7.86 11.21 8.92
CA ILE A 157 6.55 10.56 8.76
C ILE A 157 5.74 11.31 7.71
N ALA A 158 5.31 10.60 6.66
CA ALA A 158 4.64 11.19 5.52
C ALA A 158 3.49 10.32 5.02
N SER A 159 2.47 10.94 4.47
CA SER A 159 1.47 10.26 3.62
C SER A 159 1.94 10.20 2.16
N LYS A 160 1.07 9.82 1.24
CA LYS A 160 1.43 9.77 -0.19
C LYS A 160 1.99 11.10 -0.74
N SER A 161 1.55 12.27 -0.22
CA SER A 161 1.86 13.56 -0.84
C SER A 161 2.14 14.70 0.13
N THR A 162 2.18 14.44 1.43
CA THR A 162 2.42 15.49 2.44
C THR A 162 3.00 14.88 3.71
N ILE A 163 3.85 15.65 4.38
CA ILE A 163 4.35 15.38 5.74
C ILE A 163 3.48 16.08 6.79
N GLU A 164 2.49 16.85 6.36
CA GLU A 164 1.57 17.62 7.19
C GLU A 164 0.13 17.18 6.93
N GLY A 165 -0.78 17.60 7.82
CA GLY A 165 -2.21 17.34 7.70
C GLY A 165 -2.64 15.97 8.24
N PRO A 166 -3.95 15.64 8.09
CA PRO A 166 -4.56 14.54 8.84
C PRO A 166 -3.89 13.19 8.62
N PHE A 167 -3.65 12.77 7.38
CA PHE A 167 -3.11 11.45 7.08
C PHE A 167 -1.70 11.23 7.63
N ALA A 168 -0.84 12.24 7.60
CA ALA A 168 0.49 12.16 8.22
C ALA A 168 0.37 12.12 9.76
N GLY A 169 -0.56 12.90 10.32
CA GLY A 169 -0.89 12.88 11.75
C GLY A 169 -1.41 11.52 12.21
N TRP A 170 -2.40 10.97 11.53
CA TRP A 170 -2.96 9.64 11.85
C TRP A 170 -1.91 8.53 11.76
N LEU A 171 -1.05 8.56 10.73
CA LEU A 171 0.06 7.62 10.65
C LEU A 171 1.01 7.77 11.85
N LYS A 172 1.34 9.01 12.22
CA LYS A 172 2.18 9.27 13.39
C LYS A 172 1.54 8.67 14.65
N ASP A 173 0.27 8.96 14.89
CA ASP A 173 -0.46 8.44 16.05
C ASP A 173 -0.47 6.91 16.06
N MET A 174 -0.74 6.25 14.91
CA MET A 174 -0.71 4.80 14.79
C MET A 174 0.67 4.20 15.06
N ILE A 175 1.76 4.83 14.60
CA ILE A 175 3.14 4.39 14.89
C ILE A 175 3.38 4.44 16.40
N TYR A 176 3.08 5.56 17.05
CA TYR A 176 3.33 5.73 18.48
C TYR A 176 2.39 4.89 19.38
N GLU A 177 1.23 4.50 18.87
CA GLU A 177 0.31 3.58 19.57
C GLU A 177 0.75 2.12 19.47
N LYS A 178 1.22 1.69 18.28
CA LYS A 178 1.44 0.27 17.98
C LYS A 178 2.89 -0.20 18.11
N VAL A 179 3.83 0.73 18.02
CA VAL A 179 5.27 0.42 18.08
C VAL A 179 5.85 0.92 19.40
N THR A 180 6.61 0.06 20.08
CA THR A 180 7.24 0.46 21.33
C THR A 180 8.24 1.59 21.14
N PRO A 181 8.48 2.47 22.15
CA PRO A 181 9.47 3.54 22.05
C PRO A 181 10.86 3.04 21.65
N GLU A 182 11.28 1.88 22.14
CA GLU A 182 12.54 1.25 21.78
C GLU A 182 12.58 0.89 20.28
N ASN A 183 11.52 0.31 19.77
CA ASN A 183 11.42 -0.06 18.36
C ASN A 183 11.31 1.17 17.46
N ILE A 184 10.70 2.27 17.90
CA ILE A 184 10.70 3.55 17.18
C ILE A 184 12.13 4.06 17.00
N GLU A 185 12.95 4.05 18.08
CA GLU A 185 14.35 4.43 18.00
C GLU A 185 15.19 3.48 17.12
N ASN A 186 14.89 2.18 17.18
CA ASN A 186 15.52 1.19 16.31
C ASN A 186 15.13 1.39 14.84
N MET A 187 13.87 1.68 14.53
CA MET A 187 13.42 2.02 13.17
C MET A 187 14.09 3.29 12.66
N LYS A 188 14.20 4.34 13.50
CA LYS A 188 14.89 5.59 13.15
C LYS A 188 16.35 5.32 12.77
N ARG A 189 17.07 4.59 13.63
CA ARG A 189 18.46 4.21 13.36
C ARG A 189 18.58 3.37 12.10
N PHE A 190 17.72 2.38 11.93
CA PHE A 190 17.72 1.53 10.75
C PHE A 190 17.46 2.32 9.45
N ALA A 191 16.48 3.23 9.46
CA ALA A 191 16.19 4.10 8.31
C ALA A 191 17.37 4.99 7.95
N LYS A 192 18.07 5.55 8.98
CA LYS A 192 19.27 6.36 8.84
C LYS A 192 20.43 5.56 8.23
N ASP A 193 20.77 4.44 8.85
CA ASP A 193 21.97 3.68 8.52
C ASP A 193 21.88 2.98 7.15
N ASN A 194 20.68 2.57 6.76
CA ASN A 194 20.44 1.89 5.49
C ASN A 194 19.87 2.81 4.39
N ASN A 195 19.61 4.08 4.69
CA ASN A 195 19.01 5.06 3.77
C ASN A 195 17.73 4.54 3.11
N VAL A 196 16.76 4.15 3.92
CA VAL A 196 15.52 3.49 3.45
C VAL A 196 14.25 4.17 3.98
N THR A 197 13.14 3.85 3.33
CA THR A 197 11.78 4.18 3.72
C THR A 197 11.01 2.90 4.03
N PHE A 198 10.37 2.83 5.20
CA PHE A 198 9.33 1.86 5.50
C PHE A 198 8.03 2.31 4.84
N VAL A 199 7.47 1.49 3.98
CA VAL A 199 6.24 1.77 3.23
C VAL A 199 5.10 0.98 3.83
N PHE A 200 4.05 1.67 4.27
CA PHE A 200 2.89 1.07 4.94
C PHE A 200 1.60 1.23 4.15
N GLU A 201 0.72 0.24 4.28
CA GLU A 201 -0.73 0.45 4.16
C GLU A 201 -1.28 0.66 5.56
N CYS A 202 -1.81 1.87 5.80
CA CYS A 202 -2.36 2.27 7.08
C CYS A 202 -3.87 2.02 7.06
N VAL A 203 -4.32 1.02 7.78
CA VAL A 203 -5.74 0.73 7.96
C VAL A 203 -6.20 1.46 9.22
N ASP A 204 -6.90 2.58 9.05
CA ASP A 204 -7.42 3.40 10.15
C ASP A 204 -8.94 3.35 10.16
N MET A 205 -9.50 2.45 10.95
CA MET A 205 -10.94 2.26 11.05
C MET A 205 -11.64 3.40 11.80
N LYS A 206 -10.87 4.22 12.50
CA LYS A 206 -11.41 5.34 13.29
C LYS A 206 -11.59 6.61 12.46
N HIS A 207 -10.59 6.97 11.64
CA HIS A 207 -10.58 8.26 10.98
C HIS A 207 -10.80 8.15 9.47
N ASP A 208 -10.40 7.05 8.84
CA ASP A 208 -10.49 6.84 7.40
C ASP A 208 -10.96 5.42 7.05
N PRO A 209 -12.18 5.02 7.49
CA PRO A 209 -12.73 3.73 7.11
C PRO A 209 -12.93 3.69 5.59
N HIS A 210 -12.25 2.75 4.95
CA HIS A 210 -12.34 2.57 3.50
C HIS A 210 -13.56 1.71 3.11
N ILE A 211 -13.33 0.71 2.23
CA ILE A 211 -14.41 -0.16 1.72
C ILE A 211 -14.44 -1.49 2.46
N ILE A 212 -13.25 -2.01 2.79
CA ILE A 212 -13.11 -3.24 3.55
C ILE A 212 -13.15 -2.92 5.03
N GLU A 213 -13.99 -3.63 5.78
CA GLU A 213 -14.06 -3.52 7.23
C GLU A 213 -13.04 -4.44 7.88
N TYR A 214 -12.31 -3.88 8.84
CA TYR A 214 -11.36 -4.61 9.65
C TYR A 214 -11.81 -4.60 11.11
N PRO A 215 -11.48 -5.62 11.90
CA PRO A 215 -11.84 -5.65 13.32
C PRO A 215 -11.15 -4.54 14.12
N GLU A 216 -9.97 -4.13 13.69
CA GLU A 216 -9.18 -3.06 14.31
C GLU A 216 -8.29 -2.33 13.29
N SER A 217 -7.84 -1.14 13.66
CA SER A 217 -6.83 -0.40 12.89
C SER A 217 -5.49 -1.10 12.95
N ASN A 218 -4.72 -1.12 11.85
CA ASN A 218 -3.40 -1.73 11.81
C ASN A 218 -2.47 -1.05 10.79
N LEU A 219 -1.16 -1.22 11.02
CA LEU A 219 -0.09 -0.84 10.11
C LEU A 219 0.48 -2.08 9.44
N TYR A 220 0.27 -2.21 8.13
CA TYR A 220 0.85 -3.30 7.36
C TYR A 220 2.11 -2.79 6.64
N LEU A 221 3.29 -3.31 7.02
CA LEU A 221 4.53 -3.02 6.32
C LEU A 221 4.49 -3.70 4.95
N LEU A 222 4.41 -2.89 3.91
CA LEU A 222 4.35 -3.38 2.53
C LEU A 222 5.73 -3.72 2.00
N ASP A 223 6.70 -2.80 2.20
CA ASP A 223 8.09 -3.00 1.80
C ASP A 223 9.02 -2.01 2.53
N ILE A 224 10.32 -2.31 2.45
CA ILE A 224 11.41 -1.39 2.81
C ILE A 224 12.09 -1.00 1.50
N VAL A 225 12.00 0.29 1.15
CA VAL A 225 12.43 0.83 -0.13
C VAL A 225 13.66 1.71 0.04
N TYR A 226 14.68 1.55 -0.82
CA TYR A 226 15.87 2.39 -0.79
C TYR A 226 15.55 3.82 -1.22
N ASN A 227 16.10 4.82 -0.53
CA ASN A 227 15.94 6.23 -0.85
C ASN A 227 16.84 6.65 -2.02
N GLN A 228 16.46 6.23 -3.21
CA GLN A 228 17.14 6.52 -4.47
C GLN A 228 16.15 6.72 -5.60
N ILE A 229 16.58 7.37 -6.70
CA ILE A 229 15.70 7.68 -7.83
C ILE A 229 15.21 6.41 -8.54
N ASN A 230 16.07 5.47 -8.81
CA ASN A 230 15.67 4.19 -9.37
C ASN A 230 15.07 3.31 -8.27
N TYR A 231 13.89 2.77 -8.54
CA TYR A 231 13.18 1.96 -7.56
C TYR A 231 13.95 0.67 -7.25
N ALA A 232 14.23 0.48 -5.97
CA ALA A 232 14.75 -0.77 -5.43
C ALA A 232 14.24 -0.95 -4.00
N LYS A 233 14.07 -2.19 -3.57
CA LYS A 233 13.53 -2.54 -2.27
C LYS A 233 14.23 -3.77 -1.70
N TYR A 234 13.97 -4.05 -0.43
CA TYR A 234 14.37 -5.30 0.21
C TYR A 234 13.63 -6.48 -0.42
N ASP A 235 14.24 -7.64 -0.39
CA ASP A 235 13.51 -8.89 -0.65
C ASP A 235 12.46 -9.14 0.45
N TYR A 236 11.52 -10.05 0.14
CA TYR A 236 10.38 -10.29 1.02
C TYR A 236 10.80 -10.84 2.38
N ASP A 237 11.75 -11.76 2.43
CA ASP A 237 12.15 -12.42 3.67
C ASP A 237 12.91 -11.45 4.59
N ALA A 238 13.85 -10.68 4.05
CA ALA A 238 14.55 -9.63 4.79
C ALA A 238 13.59 -8.53 5.30
N MET A 239 12.56 -8.18 4.51
CA MET A 239 11.51 -7.25 4.93
C MET A 239 10.69 -7.85 6.08
N CYS A 240 10.30 -9.13 6.01
CA CYS A 240 9.56 -9.82 7.06
C CYS A 240 10.37 -9.93 8.36
N ASP A 241 11.64 -10.28 8.27
CA ASP A 241 12.55 -10.36 9.43
C ASP A 241 12.69 -9.00 10.11
N THR A 242 12.82 -7.94 9.32
CA THR A 242 12.88 -6.57 9.84
C THR A 242 11.55 -6.15 10.47
N ALA A 243 10.42 -6.50 9.85
CA ALA A 243 9.09 -6.25 10.41
C ALA A 243 8.94 -6.91 11.78
N HIS A 244 9.25 -8.19 11.88
CA HIS A 244 9.14 -8.94 13.14
C HIS A 244 10.06 -8.36 14.23
N ARG A 245 11.27 -7.94 13.86
CA ARG A 245 12.21 -7.28 14.79
C ARG A 245 11.63 -6.03 15.42
N PHE A 246 10.89 -5.23 14.66
CA PHE A 246 10.31 -3.98 15.11
C PHE A 246 8.86 -4.11 15.60
N GLY A 247 8.32 -5.33 15.66
CA GLY A 247 6.94 -5.58 16.08
C GLY A 247 5.90 -5.07 15.08
N LEU A 248 6.25 -5.03 13.78
CA LEU A 248 5.38 -4.61 12.69
C LEU A 248 4.71 -5.82 12.04
N THR A 249 3.56 -5.61 11.42
CA THR A 249 2.86 -6.63 10.64
C THR A 249 3.31 -6.55 9.18
N PRO A 250 4.02 -7.54 8.62
CA PRO A 250 4.40 -7.54 7.22
C PRO A 250 3.20 -7.81 6.29
N LYS A 251 3.29 -7.36 5.03
CA LYS A 251 2.33 -7.76 3.98
C LYS A 251 2.24 -9.27 3.89
N LYS A 252 1.04 -9.79 3.63
CA LYS A 252 0.78 -11.22 3.61
C LYS A 252 0.95 -11.80 2.21
N LYS A 253 1.85 -12.77 2.06
CA LYS A 253 1.94 -13.63 0.89
C LYS A 253 0.72 -14.55 0.86
N ALA A 254 -0.08 -14.50 -0.20
CA ALA A 254 -1.25 -15.33 -0.37
C ALA A 254 -0.90 -16.67 -1.03
N CYS A 255 -0.21 -16.61 -2.16
CA CYS A 255 0.29 -17.77 -2.88
C CYS A 255 1.48 -17.39 -3.77
N GLU A 256 2.17 -18.40 -4.24
CA GLU A 256 3.17 -18.31 -5.30
C GLU A 256 2.74 -19.23 -6.44
N LEU A 257 2.86 -18.74 -7.66
CA LEU A 257 2.39 -19.38 -8.87
C LEU A 257 3.60 -19.55 -9.79
N ALA A 258 3.94 -20.80 -10.09
CA ALA A 258 5.18 -21.15 -10.77
C ALA A 258 5.08 -20.98 -12.30
N THR A 259 3.86 -21.00 -12.85
CA THR A 259 3.61 -21.01 -14.28
C THR A 259 2.47 -20.06 -14.68
N TRP A 260 2.44 -19.71 -15.97
CA TRP A 260 1.31 -18.95 -16.53
C TRP A 260 -0.02 -19.69 -16.37
N GLN A 261 -0.05 -21.03 -16.52
CA GLN A 261 -1.30 -21.79 -16.39
C GLN A 261 -1.84 -21.71 -14.96
N GLU A 262 -0.98 -21.86 -13.95
CA GLU A 262 -1.38 -21.69 -12.55
C GLU A 262 -1.91 -20.27 -12.28
N PHE A 263 -1.23 -19.25 -12.82
CA PHE A 263 -1.68 -17.87 -12.70
C PHE A 263 -3.02 -17.65 -13.40
N TYR A 264 -3.21 -18.23 -14.59
CA TYR A 264 -4.46 -18.15 -15.36
C TYR A 264 -5.64 -18.75 -14.57
N ASP A 265 -5.47 -19.97 -14.09
CA ASP A 265 -6.53 -20.68 -13.35
C ASP A 265 -6.88 -19.95 -12.05
N TRP A 266 -5.86 -19.55 -11.28
CA TRP A 266 -6.04 -18.77 -10.08
C TRP A 266 -6.70 -17.40 -10.33
N TYR A 267 -6.33 -16.72 -11.41
CA TYR A 267 -6.90 -15.41 -11.76
C TYR A 267 -8.40 -15.50 -12.01
N TYR A 268 -8.86 -16.50 -12.72
CA TYR A 268 -10.30 -16.67 -12.98
C TYR A 268 -11.07 -17.15 -11.74
N ASP A 269 -10.47 -17.99 -10.90
CA ASP A 269 -11.04 -18.42 -9.62
C ASP A 269 -11.32 -17.23 -8.69
N ILE A 270 -10.38 -16.29 -8.54
CA ILE A 270 -10.57 -15.13 -7.66
C ILE A 270 -11.49 -14.03 -8.22
N LEU A 271 -11.88 -14.10 -9.48
CA LEU A 271 -12.81 -13.14 -10.08
C LEU A 271 -14.29 -13.49 -9.86
N GLU A 272 -14.59 -14.61 -9.25
CA GLU A 272 -15.96 -14.95 -8.85
C GLU A 272 -16.53 -13.91 -7.89
N ASP A 273 -17.83 -13.62 -8.04
CA ASP A 273 -18.49 -12.51 -7.33
C ASP A 273 -18.51 -12.67 -5.81
N ASP A 274 -18.50 -13.92 -5.31
CA ASP A 274 -18.53 -14.30 -3.91
C ASP A 274 -17.15 -14.73 -3.35
N TYR A 275 -16.08 -14.49 -4.09
CA TYR A 275 -14.75 -14.87 -3.65
C TYR A 275 -14.36 -14.24 -2.32
N GLU A 276 -13.95 -15.08 -1.39
CA GLU A 276 -13.39 -14.71 -0.08
C GLU A 276 -12.00 -15.31 0.13
N TYR A 277 -11.08 -14.51 0.62
CA TYR A 277 -9.75 -14.98 1.00
C TYR A 277 -9.75 -15.37 2.50
N ASN A 278 -9.59 -16.67 2.79
CA ASN A 278 -9.65 -17.21 4.15
C ASN A 278 -10.92 -16.79 4.93
N GLY A 279 -12.09 -16.87 4.27
CA GLY A 279 -13.39 -16.56 4.88
C GLY A 279 -13.63 -15.08 5.16
N ARG A 280 -12.97 -14.18 4.43
CA ARG A 280 -13.21 -12.75 4.52
C ARG A 280 -13.03 -12.05 3.18
N VAL A 281 -13.78 -10.99 2.97
CA VAL A 281 -13.61 -10.10 1.84
C VAL A 281 -12.33 -9.28 1.98
N ILE A 282 -11.65 -9.06 0.86
CA ILE A 282 -10.43 -8.23 0.78
C ILE A 282 -10.53 -7.25 -0.40
N GLU A 283 -9.65 -6.24 -0.48
CA GLU A 283 -9.61 -5.36 -1.66
C GLU A 283 -9.20 -6.14 -2.91
N GLY A 284 -8.26 -7.06 -2.79
CA GLY A 284 -7.72 -7.83 -3.89
C GLY A 284 -6.29 -8.30 -3.63
N PHE A 285 -5.49 -8.33 -4.71
CA PHE A 285 -4.11 -8.79 -4.64
C PHE A 285 -3.16 -7.85 -5.39
N VAL A 286 -1.93 -7.77 -4.91
CA VAL A 286 -0.78 -7.26 -5.65
C VAL A 286 0.01 -8.45 -6.15
N ILE A 287 0.26 -8.49 -7.47
CA ILE A 287 1.05 -9.52 -8.13
C ILE A 287 2.44 -8.94 -8.37
N GLU A 288 3.44 -9.65 -7.95
CA GLU A 288 4.84 -9.31 -8.17
C GLU A 288 5.54 -10.50 -8.83
N ASP A 289 6.20 -10.26 -9.94
CA ASP A 289 6.97 -11.28 -10.65
C ASP A 289 8.42 -11.38 -10.13
N SER A 290 9.15 -12.37 -10.61
CA SER A 290 10.54 -12.63 -10.18
C SER A 290 11.53 -11.50 -10.50
N THR A 291 11.15 -10.52 -11.33
CA THR A 291 11.95 -9.32 -11.64
C THR A 291 11.55 -8.10 -10.81
N GLY A 292 10.49 -8.23 -9.99
CA GLY A 292 9.91 -7.13 -9.22
C GLY A 292 8.90 -6.28 -10.01
N TYR A 293 8.50 -6.70 -11.22
CA TYR A 293 7.39 -6.07 -11.93
C TYR A 293 6.07 -6.31 -11.17
N MET A 294 5.31 -5.24 -10.96
CA MET A 294 4.06 -5.28 -10.18
C MET A 294 2.84 -4.92 -11.02
N THR A 295 1.77 -5.66 -10.79
CA THR A 295 0.40 -5.34 -11.19
C THR A 295 -0.56 -5.67 -10.06
N LYS A 296 -1.84 -5.34 -10.18
CA LYS A 296 -2.83 -5.59 -9.12
C LYS A 296 -4.18 -6.00 -9.66
N ILE A 297 -4.93 -6.69 -8.82
CA ILE A 297 -6.29 -7.14 -9.08
C ILE A 297 -7.16 -6.59 -7.95
N LYS A 298 -8.33 -6.06 -8.31
CA LYS A 298 -9.36 -5.63 -7.36
C LYS A 298 -10.57 -6.52 -7.54
N LEU A 299 -11.01 -7.12 -6.44
CA LEU A 299 -12.07 -8.11 -6.44
C LEU A 299 -13.46 -7.50 -6.60
N ALA A 300 -14.43 -8.35 -6.93
CA ALA A 300 -15.81 -7.95 -7.25
C ALA A 300 -16.45 -7.17 -6.09
N TYR A 301 -16.39 -7.69 -4.87
CA TYR A 301 -16.91 -7.04 -3.67
C TYR A 301 -16.37 -5.61 -3.47
N TYR A 302 -15.05 -5.43 -3.56
CA TYR A 302 -14.44 -4.10 -3.43
C TYR A 302 -14.89 -3.15 -4.54
N ASN A 303 -14.89 -3.61 -5.79
CA ASN A 303 -15.29 -2.80 -6.94
C ASN A 303 -16.76 -2.37 -6.84
N PHE A 304 -17.64 -3.29 -6.43
CA PHE A 304 -19.06 -3.01 -6.20
C PHE A 304 -19.23 -1.91 -5.13
N TRP A 305 -18.69 -2.09 -3.94
CA TRP A 305 -18.87 -1.11 -2.86
C TRP A 305 -18.13 0.20 -3.08
N LYS A 306 -17.03 0.19 -3.83
CA LYS A 306 -16.39 1.41 -4.31
C LYS A 306 -17.30 2.20 -5.25
N PHE A 307 -18.00 1.53 -6.11
CA PHE A 307 -18.99 2.14 -6.99
C PHE A 307 -20.19 2.66 -6.19
N MET A 308 -20.74 1.86 -5.26
CA MET A 308 -21.82 2.27 -4.37
C MET A 308 -21.47 3.50 -3.53
N ARG A 309 -20.22 3.64 -3.06
CA ARG A 309 -19.74 4.86 -2.40
C ARG A 309 -19.90 6.09 -3.29
N THR A 310 -19.56 5.99 -4.56
CA THR A 310 -19.73 7.10 -5.52
C THR A 310 -21.21 7.42 -5.73
N ILE A 311 -22.04 6.40 -5.87
CA ILE A 311 -23.50 6.51 -5.97
C ILE A 311 -24.09 7.22 -4.76
N SER A 312 -23.68 6.83 -3.54
CA SER A 312 -24.15 7.44 -2.29
C SER A 312 -23.83 8.93 -2.24
N HIS A 313 -22.58 9.31 -2.52
CA HIS A 313 -22.17 10.71 -2.48
C HIS A 313 -22.95 11.58 -3.48
N GLU A 314 -23.24 11.04 -4.66
CA GLU A 314 -23.99 11.77 -5.69
C GLU A 314 -25.49 11.84 -5.35
N ALA A 315 -26.09 10.73 -4.93
CA ALA A 315 -27.51 10.64 -4.61
C ALA A 315 -27.89 11.42 -3.34
N ILE A 316 -27.11 11.30 -2.26
CA ILE A 316 -27.34 12.06 -1.00
C ILE A 316 -27.24 13.55 -1.26
N ARG A 317 -26.27 13.99 -2.08
CA ARG A 317 -26.10 15.41 -2.36
C ARG A 317 -27.15 16.00 -3.31
N ASN A 318 -27.56 15.26 -4.33
CA ASN A 318 -28.34 15.78 -5.45
C ASN A 318 -29.78 15.19 -5.55
N GLY A 319 -30.11 14.12 -4.80
CA GLY A 319 -31.33 13.34 -4.93
C GLY A 319 -31.37 12.42 -6.16
N TYR A 320 -30.33 12.42 -6.99
CA TYR A 320 -30.25 11.56 -8.19
C TYR A 320 -28.78 11.31 -8.56
N ILE A 321 -28.57 10.35 -9.46
CA ILE A 321 -27.29 10.07 -10.10
C ILE A 321 -27.36 10.33 -11.61
N LYS A 322 -26.25 10.75 -12.21
CA LYS A 322 -26.21 11.07 -13.64
C LYS A 322 -26.23 9.86 -14.56
N LYS A 323 -25.71 8.70 -14.10
CA LYS A 323 -25.54 7.49 -14.91
C LYS A 323 -26.27 6.31 -14.27
N THR A 324 -27.58 6.27 -14.40
CA THR A 324 -28.40 5.14 -13.92
C THR A 324 -28.14 3.83 -14.69
N SER A 325 -27.67 3.91 -15.94
CA SER A 325 -27.29 2.74 -16.73
C SER A 325 -26.11 1.93 -16.15
N ALA A 326 -25.43 2.45 -15.15
CA ALA A 326 -24.37 1.74 -14.43
C ALA A 326 -24.91 0.85 -13.29
N LEU A 327 -26.20 0.96 -12.94
CA LEU A 327 -26.88 0.11 -11.96
C LEU A 327 -27.33 -1.17 -12.64
N THR A 328 -26.43 -2.12 -12.82
CA THR A 328 -26.65 -3.34 -13.62
C THR A 328 -27.15 -4.54 -12.82
N THR A 329 -27.08 -4.48 -11.48
CA THR A 329 -27.49 -5.60 -10.61
C THR A 329 -28.72 -5.24 -9.77
N PRO A 330 -29.53 -6.23 -9.35
CA PRO A 330 -30.64 -5.99 -8.42
C PRO A 330 -30.18 -5.27 -7.15
N LEU A 331 -29.12 -5.74 -6.50
CA LEU A 331 -28.57 -5.16 -5.29
C LEU A 331 -28.16 -3.67 -5.48
N ALA A 332 -27.58 -3.32 -6.63
CA ALA A 332 -27.22 -1.93 -6.94
C ALA A 332 -28.45 -1.03 -7.05
N ASN A 333 -29.52 -1.53 -7.66
CA ASN A 333 -30.79 -0.80 -7.79
C ASN A 333 -31.50 -0.64 -6.44
N GLU A 334 -31.53 -1.68 -5.62
CA GLU A 334 -32.11 -1.66 -4.27
C GLU A 334 -31.33 -0.68 -3.36
N TYR A 335 -30.00 -0.75 -3.38
CA TYR A 335 -29.17 0.17 -2.63
C TYR A 335 -29.36 1.62 -3.07
N TYR A 336 -29.43 1.88 -4.37
CA TYR A 336 -29.69 3.23 -4.89
C TYR A 336 -31.07 3.76 -4.49
N ALA A 337 -32.11 2.93 -4.56
CA ALA A 337 -33.47 3.30 -4.13
C ALA A 337 -33.48 3.64 -2.63
N TRP A 338 -32.77 2.87 -1.81
CA TRP A 338 -32.60 3.11 -0.38
C TRP A 338 -31.86 4.41 -0.10
N VAL A 339 -30.74 4.69 -0.77
CA VAL A 339 -29.97 5.95 -0.60
C VAL A 339 -30.82 7.16 -1.03
N ARG A 340 -31.62 7.04 -2.08
CA ARG A 340 -32.54 8.11 -2.47
C ARG A 340 -33.59 8.39 -1.39
N LYS A 341 -34.14 7.35 -0.76
CA LYS A 341 -35.04 7.51 0.36
C LYS A 341 -34.39 8.28 1.51
N LEU A 342 -33.10 8.00 1.83
CA LEU A 342 -32.36 8.77 2.83
C LEU A 342 -32.26 10.26 2.47
N HIS A 343 -32.01 10.58 1.18
CA HIS A 343 -32.01 11.97 0.73
C HIS A 343 -33.33 12.69 0.94
N ASP A 344 -34.45 11.99 0.75
CA ASP A 344 -35.78 12.55 0.86
C ASP A 344 -36.29 12.65 2.31
N THR A 345 -35.74 11.86 3.25
CA THR A 345 -36.23 11.71 4.63
C THR A 345 -35.27 12.27 5.68
N GLU A 346 -33.97 12.36 5.39
CA GLU A 346 -32.93 12.74 6.33
C GLU A 346 -32.28 14.06 5.93
N ASP A 347 -31.83 14.84 6.92
CA ASP A 347 -30.94 15.96 6.64
C ASP A 347 -29.58 15.41 6.11
N PRO A 348 -29.13 15.83 4.92
CA PRO A 348 -27.84 15.38 4.35
C PRO A 348 -26.63 15.58 5.26
N ALA A 349 -26.72 16.51 6.23
CA ALA A 349 -25.66 16.73 7.22
C ALA A 349 -25.57 15.60 8.25
N ASN A 350 -26.64 14.85 8.47
CA ASN A 350 -26.73 13.74 9.43
C ASN A 350 -26.47 12.38 8.79
N VAL A 351 -26.46 12.30 7.46
CA VAL A 351 -26.18 11.05 6.73
C VAL A 351 -24.69 10.76 6.73
N PRO A 352 -24.24 9.59 7.18
CA PRO A 352 -22.83 9.21 7.13
C PRO A 352 -22.27 9.30 5.72
N ARG A 353 -20.99 9.66 5.59
CA ARG A 353 -20.32 9.71 4.30
C ARG A 353 -19.49 8.47 4.01
N ASP A 354 -19.16 7.70 5.03
CA ASP A 354 -18.42 6.48 4.86
C ASP A 354 -19.33 5.33 4.41
N ILE A 355 -18.83 4.55 3.46
CA ILE A 355 -19.60 3.47 2.85
C ILE A 355 -19.82 2.29 3.78
N CYS A 356 -18.94 2.07 4.76
CA CYS A 356 -19.07 0.98 5.72
C CYS A 356 -20.30 1.19 6.61
N THR A 357 -20.50 2.40 7.13
CA THR A 357 -21.70 2.75 7.91
C THR A 357 -22.94 2.72 7.05
N LEU A 358 -22.93 3.29 5.85
CA LEU A 358 -24.08 3.25 4.93
C LEU A 358 -24.45 1.81 4.57
N ARG A 359 -23.48 0.95 4.30
CA ARG A 359 -23.72 -0.48 4.01
C ARG A 359 -24.36 -1.20 5.19
N ARG A 360 -23.89 -0.94 6.42
CA ARG A 360 -24.49 -1.52 7.64
C ARG A 360 -25.94 -1.06 7.84
N TRP A 361 -26.23 0.22 7.63
CA TRP A 361 -27.59 0.76 7.70
C TRP A 361 -28.49 0.09 6.64
N PHE A 362 -28.03 0.04 5.39
CA PHE A 362 -28.77 -0.60 4.31
C PHE A 362 -29.16 -2.04 4.64
N TYR A 363 -28.20 -2.87 5.04
CA TYR A 363 -28.51 -4.27 5.38
C TYR A 363 -29.37 -4.44 6.63
N ASN A 364 -29.28 -3.53 7.60
CA ASN A 364 -30.16 -3.55 8.76
C ASN A 364 -31.61 -3.22 8.36
N ASP A 365 -31.82 -2.21 7.54
CA ASP A 365 -33.15 -1.84 7.06
C ASP A 365 -33.75 -2.94 6.18
N MET A 366 -32.96 -3.60 5.34
CA MET A 366 -33.42 -4.76 4.53
C MET A 366 -33.89 -5.92 5.41
N LYS A 367 -33.12 -6.26 6.46
CA LYS A 367 -33.50 -7.33 7.41
C LYS A 367 -34.78 -6.99 8.18
N GLN A 368 -34.99 -5.74 8.57
CA GLN A 368 -36.21 -5.31 9.23
C GLN A 368 -37.41 -5.44 8.28
N ALA A 369 -37.28 -5.00 7.04
CA ALA A 369 -38.34 -5.11 6.03
C ALA A 369 -38.73 -6.58 5.74
N GLU A 370 -37.75 -7.50 5.72
CA GLU A 370 -38.01 -8.94 5.58
C GLU A 370 -38.73 -9.50 6.83
N GLY A 371 -38.32 -9.08 8.04
CA GLY A 371 -38.97 -9.46 9.29
C GLY A 371 -40.43 -8.98 9.40
N ASP A 372 -40.70 -7.74 8.97
CA ASP A 372 -42.04 -7.15 8.96
C ASP A 372 -42.96 -7.77 7.88
N SER A 373 -42.41 -8.36 6.81
CA SER A 373 -43.17 -9.05 5.75
C SER A 373 -43.58 -10.47 6.13
N LEU A 374 -43.08 -11.00 7.24
CA LEU A 374 -43.41 -12.35 7.75
C LEU A 374 -44.46 -12.33 8.89
N ILE A 375 -44.96 -11.14 9.26
CA ILE A 375 -46.06 -10.93 10.23
C ILE A 375 -47.31 -10.50 9.47
#